data_863aeec05bf15424981a67db7672bee2
#
_entry.id   863aeec05bf15424981a67db7672bee2
#
_cell.length_a   1.000
_cell.length_b   1.000
_cell.length_c   1.000
_cell.angle_alpha   90.00
_cell.angle_beta   90.00
_cell.angle_gamma   90.00
#
_symmetry.space_group_name_H-M   'P 1'
#
loop_
_entity.id
_entity.type
_entity.pdbx_description
1 polymer ?
#
loop_
_entity_poly.entity_id
_entity_poly.type
_entity_poly.pdbx_seq_one_letter_code
_entity_poly.pdbx_strand_id
1 'polypeptide(L)'
;NSLACRILGFTSSGNVGNWGIEQSYNEQLNGVNGRAYYYFNEELDQEQSVKEPKNGNSVVSTIDMQIQKIIEQKLKDFDDKIGSKVTNILVMNPQNGEILGMTSSYPYNLNKPMDEKSLLSLYSQSEIDKMKAYTKQKQAEETTNSEDASEDSKDSTKKKTDDQKTIYDAFNELWRNSI
;
A
#
# COMPACT_ATOMS: atom_id res chain seq x y z
N ASN A 1 1.47 0.43 -13.98
CA ASN A 1 0.03 0.25 -14.16
C ASN A 1 -0.71 1.06 -13.09
N SER A 2 -1.55 2.01 -13.52
CA SER A 2 -2.31 2.89 -12.61
C SER A 2 -3.83 2.66 -12.68
N LEU A 3 -4.28 1.74 -13.54
CA LEU A 3 -5.71 1.49 -13.74
C LEU A 3 -6.37 1.06 -12.43
N ALA A 4 -7.44 1.76 -12.06
CA ALA A 4 -8.23 1.54 -10.84
C ALA A 4 -7.40 1.58 -9.54
N CYS A 5 -6.24 2.28 -9.53
CA CYS A 5 -5.33 2.29 -8.38
C CYS A 5 -5.98 2.76 -7.09
N ARG A 6 -6.92 3.73 -7.17
CA ARG A 6 -7.65 4.24 -6.00
C ARG A 6 -8.67 3.25 -5.45
N ILE A 7 -9.16 2.32 -6.28
CA ILE A 7 -10.14 1.30 -5.89
C ILE A 7 -9.42 0.08 -5.34
N LEU A 8 -8.42 -0.41 -6.06
CA LEU A 8 -7.73 -1.66 -5.72
C LEU A 8 -6.89 -1.53 -4.46
N GLY A 9 -6.07 -0.49 -4.37
CA GLY A 9 -5.05 -0.42 -3.34
C GLY A 9 -3.80 -1.22 -3.72
N PHE A 10 -2.96 -1.51 -2.75
CA PHE A 10 -1.74 -2.28 -2.92
C PHE A 10 -1.38 -3.05 -1.65
N THR A 11 -0.52 -4.04 -1.78
CA THR A 11 0.02 -4.78 -0.63
C THR A 11 1.45 -4.36 -0.32
N SER A 12 1.78 -4.27 0.96
CA SER A 12 3.14 -4.06 1.45
C SER A 12 3.76 -5.37 1.96
N SER A 13 5.00 -5.31 2.48
CA SER A 13 5.68 -6.48 3.04
C SER A 13 4.83 -7.14 4.12
N GLY A 14 4.78 -8.49 4.12
CA GLY A 14 3.96 -9.27 5.04
C GLY A 14 2.49 -9.42 4.60
N ASN A 15 2.18 -9.18 3.34
CA ASN A 15 0.84 -9.26 2.76
C ASN A 15 -0.17 -8.34 3.47
N VAL A 16 0.27 -7.18 3.92
CA VAL A 16 -0.61 -6.17 4.50
C VAL A 16 -1.22 -5.33 3.39
N GLY A 17 -2.54 -5.37 3.26
CA GLY A 17 -3.29 -4.56 2.31
C GLY A 17 -3.34 -3.10 2.74
N ASN A 18 -3.08 -2.21 1.78
CA ASN A 18 -3.09 -0.76 1.97
C ASN A 18 -4.00 -0.14 0.94
N TRP A 19 -4.90 0.71 1.42
CA TRP A 19 -5.93 1.42 0.66
C TRP A 19 -6.91 0.50 -0.08
N GLY A 20 -8.02 1.07 -0.48
CA GLY A 20 -9.03 0.44 -1.34
C GLY A 20 -9.48 -0.95 -0.87
N ILE A 21 -9.69 -1.82 -1.83
CA ILE A 21 -10.15 -3.20 -1.61
C ILE A 21 -9.12 -4.02 -0.84
N GLU A 22 -7.83 -3.86 -1.13
CA GLU A 22 -6.75 -4.58 -0.44
C GLU A 22 -6.75 -4.34 1.08
N GLN A 23 -7.02 -3.11 1.50
CA GLN A 23 -7.12 -2.78 2.92
C GLN A 23 -8.45 -3.24 3.53
N SER A 24 -9.56 -2.97 2.83
CA SER A 24 -10.90 -3.25 3.37
C SER A 24 -11.17 -4.74 3.53
N TYR A 25 -10.61 -5.56 2.66
CA TYR A 25 -10.78 -7.02 2.63
C TYR A 25 -9.48 -7.78 2.95
N ASN A 26 -8.55 -7.13 3.64
CA ASN A 26 -7.24 -7.71 3.93
C ASN A 26 -7.32 -9.08 4.63
N GLU A 27 -8.20 -9.23 5.61
CA GLU A 27 -8.37 -10.50 6.33
C GLU A 27 -8.94 -11.60 5.44
N GLN A 28 -9.84 -11.25 4.52
CA GLN A 28 -10.47 -12.20 3.60
C GLN A 28 -9.55 -12.59 2.46
N LEU A 29 -8.75 -11.64 1.95
CA LEU A 29 -7.80 -11.85 0.86
C LEU A 29 -6.56 -12.61 1.32
N ASN A 30 -6.12 -12.40 2.56
CA ASN A 30 -4.98 -13.10 3.11
C ASN A 30 -5.33 -14.54 3.46
N GLY A 31 -4.48 -15.46 3.02
CA GLY A 31 -4.50 -16.84 3.47
C GLY A 31 -3.78 -17.04 4.80
N VAL A 32 -3.73 -18.26 5.23
CA VAL A 32 -2.96 -18.69 6.40
C VAL A 32 -1.77 -19.51 5.93
N ASN A 33 -0.58 -19.05 6.30
CA ASN A 33 0.65 -19.78 5.96
C ASN A 33 0.67 -21.16 6.60
N GLY A 34 1.07 -22.16 5.82
CA GLY A 34 1.38 -23.48 6.32
C GLY A 34 2.64 -23.47 7.17
N ARG A 35 2.79 -24.48 8.00
CA ARG A 35 3.98 -24.66 8.84
C ARG A 35 4.39 -26.14 8.81
N ALA A 36 5.67 -26.41 8.70
CA ALA A 36 6.25 -27.72 8.86
C ALA A 36 7.10 -27.73 10.14
N TYR A 37 6.87 -28.69 11.00
CA TYR A 37 7.64 -28.91 12.21
C TYR A 37 8.31 -30.26 12.12
N TYR A 38 9.56 -30.33 12.51
CA TYR A 38 10.29 -31.57 12.68
C TYR A 38 10.47 -31.79 14.18
N TYR A 39 10.16 -32.99 14.65
CA TYR A 39 10.35 -33.38 16.02
C TYR A 39 10.90 -34.80 16.06
N PHE A 40 11.54 -35.17 17.15
CA PHE A 40 12.00 -36.55 17.40
C PHE A 40 10.93 -37.25 18.23
N ASN A 41 10.56 -38.47 17.82
CA ASN A 41 9.68 -39.34 18.60
C ASN A 41 10.46 -39.99 19.75
N GLU A 42 9.76 -40.84 20.53
CA GLU A 42 10.39 -41.55 21.68
C GLU A 42 11.51 -42.52 21.26
N GLU A 43 11.52 -42.94 20.00
CA GLU A 43 12.51 -43.82 19.41
C GLU A 43 13.68 -43.04 18.78
N LEU A 44 13.72 -41.71 18.94
CA LEU A 44 14.67 -40.77 18.34
C LEU A 44 14.63 -40.69 16.81
N ASP A 45 13.56 -41.17 16.20
CA ASP A 45 13.33 -40.99 14.78
C ASP A 45 12.74 -39.59 14.51
N GLN A 46 13.19 -38.99 13.42
CA GLN A 46 12.72 -37.66 13.00
C GLN A 46 11.35 -37.78 12.31
N GLU A 47 10.33 -37.22 12.91
CA GLU A 47 9.00 -37.09 12.34
C GLU A 47 8.71 -35.68 11.89
N GLN A 48 7.85 -35.54 10.86
CA GLN A 48 7.40 -34.27 10.34
C GLN A 48 5.90 -34.11 10.55
N SER A 49 5.51 -33.02 11.19
CA SER A 49 4.12 -32.57 11.23
C SER A 49 3.94 -31.38 10.31
N VAL A 50 3.02 -31.49 9.35
CA VAL A 50 2.73 -30.44 8.36
C VAL A 50 1.33 -29.89 8.60
N LYS A 51 1.25 -28.59 8.84
CA LYS A 51 0.01 -27.84 8.76
C LYS A 51 -0.10 -27.20 7.37
N GLU A 52 -1.03 -27.65 6.58
CA GLU A 52 -1.21 -27.13 5.22
C GLU A 52 -1.61 -25.66 5.19
N PRO A 53 -1.13 -24.89 4.18
CA PRO A 53 -1.57 -23.52 3.98
C PRO A 53 -3.04 -23.47 3.57
N LYS A 54 -3.71 -22.38 3.96
CA LYS A 54 -5.07 -22.07 3.48
C LYS A 54 -5.00 -20.84 2.59
N ASN A 55 -5.52 -20.93 1.37
CA ASN A 55 -5.61 -19.81 0.46
C ASN A 55 -6.63 -18.78 0.98
N GLY A 56 -6.38 -17.52 0.69
CA GLY A 56 -7.34 -16.45 0.92
C GLY A 56 -8.54 -16.54 -0.05
N ASN A 57 -9.57 -15.78 0.23
CA ASN A 57 -10.76 -15.68 -0.60
C ASN A 57 -10.54 -14.74 -1.78
N SER A 58 -11.43 -14.83 -2.79
CA SER A 58 -11.49 -13.89 -3.90
C SER A 58 -12.56 -12.83 -3.64
N VAL A 59 -12.31 -11.60 -4.02
CA VAL A 59 -13.30 -10.51 -3.99
C VAL A 59 -13.69 -10.16 -5.42
N VAL A 60 -15.01 -10.16 -5.68
CA VAL A 60 -15.58 -9.75 -6.97
C VAL A 60 -16.16 -8.35 -6.81
N SER A 61 -15.70 -7.39 -7.59
CA SER A 61 -16.20 -6.02 -7.59
C SER A 61 -17.21 -5.78 -8.71
N THR A 62 -18.02 -4.75 -8.57
CA THR A 62 -18.98 -4.29 -9.59
C THR A 62 -18.34 -3.36 -10.62
N ILE A 63 -17.04 -3.11 -10.52
CA ILE A 63 -16.31 -2.19 -11.41
C ILE A 63 -16.25 -2.77 -12.83
N ASP A 64 -16.75 -2.00 -13.78
CA ASP A 64 -16.60 -2.30 -15.20
C ASP A 64 -15.26 -1.75 -15.71
N MET A 65 -14.43 -2.64 -16.25
CA MET A 65 -13.09 -2.30 -16.71
C MET A 65 -13.08 -1.33 -17.90
N GLN A 66 -14.12 -1.36 -18.73
CA GLN A 66 -14.22 -0.46 -19.89
C GLN A 66 -14.63 0.94 -19.42
N ILE A 67 -15.62 1.02 -18.55
CA ILE A 67 -16.06 2.29 -17.95
C ILE A 67 -14.89 2.91 -17.20
N GLN A 68 -14.18 2.12 -16.40
CA GLN A 68 -13.01 2.58 -15.63
C GLN A 68 -11.92 3.19 -16.52
N LYS A 69 -11.58 2.55 -17.64
CA LYS A 69 -10.61 3.09 -18.60
C LYS A 69 -11.08 4.41 -19.23
N ILE A 70 -12.36 4.48 -19.59
CA ILE A 70 -12.93 5.67 -20.20
C ILE A 70 -12.88 6.86 -19.23
N ILE A 71 -13.31 6.67 -17.98
CA ILE A 71 -13.33 7.76 -17.00
C ILE A 71 -11.93 8.23 -16.63
N GLU A 72 -10.94 7.31 -16.51
CA GLU A 72 -9.56 7.69 -16.25
C GLU A 72 -8.94 8.51 -17.39
N GLN A 73 -9.19 8.11 -18.64
CA GLN A 73 -8.74 8.87 -19.80
C GLN A 73 -9.40 10.25 -19.85
N LYS A 74 -10.73 10.32 -19.65
CA LYS A 74 -11.47 11.59 -19.68
C LYS A 74 -11.06 12.51 -18.53
N LEU A 75 -10.80 11.96 -17.35
CA LEU A 75 -10.27 12.72 -16.22
C LEU A 75 -8.93 13.35 -16.55
N LYS A 76 -8.01 12.59 -17.12
CA LYS A 76 -6.71 13.10 -17.55
C LYS A 76 -6.85 14.21 -18.58
N ASP A 77 -7.68 14.00 -19.63
CA ASP A 77 -7.93 15.00 -20.66
C ASP A 77 -8.54 16.29 -20.09
N PHE A 78 -9.37 16.17 -19.05
CA PHE A 78 -9.98 17.27 -18.36
C PHE A 78 -8.97 18.05 -17.50
N ASP A 79 -8.19 17.35 -16.68
CA ASP A 79 -7.17 17.97 -15.82
C ASP A 79 -6.09 18.67 -16.65
N ASP A 80 -5.66 18.07 -17.75
CA ASP A 80 -4.69 18.67 -18.69
C ASP A 80 -5.21 19.97 -19.34
N LYS A 81 -6.54 20.09 -19.57
CA LYS A 81 -7.16 21.28 -20.21
C LYS A 81 -7.53 22.37 -19.21
N ILE A 82 -8.06 22.00 -18.07
CA ILE A 82 -8.65 22.93 -17.08
C ILE A 82 -7.65 23.27 -15.99
N GLY A 83 -6.73 22.35 -15.66
CA GLY A 83 -5.77 22.54 -14.59
C GLY A 83 -6.42 22.54 -13.21
N SER A 84 -7.43 21.68 -13.00
CA SER A 84 -8.11 21.57 -11.71
C SER A 84 -7.17 21.05 -10.63
N LYS A 85 -7.38 21.50 -9.40
CA LYS A 85 -6.56 21.07 -8.27
C LYS A 85 -6.83 19.61 -7.92
N VAL A 86 -8.08 19.21 -7.86
CA VAL A 86 -8.54 17.82 -7.64
C VAL A 86 -9.86 17.61 -8.34
N THR A 87 -9.98 16.53 -9.09
CA THR A 87 -11.23 16.09 -9.74
C THR A 87 -11.50 14.64 -9.36
N ASN A 88 -12.74 14.35 -9.02
CA ASN A 88 -13.21 12.99 -8.74
C ASN A 88 -14.36 12.64 -9.69
N ILE A 89 -14.35 11.43 -10.22
CA ILE A 89 -15.42 10.89 -11.05
C ILE A 89 -15.94 9.61 -10.39
N LEU A 90 -17.27 9.53 -10.25
CA LEU A 90 -17.99 8.36 -9.79
C LEU A 90 -19.08 8.03 -10.80
N VAL A 91 -19.10 6.79 -11.27
CA VAL A 91 -20.15 6.25 -12.14
C VAL A 91 -20.90 5.17 -11.39
N MET A 92 -22.20 5.35 -11.22
CA MET A 92 -23.06 4.46 -10.45
C MET A 92 -24.31 4.11 -11.26
N ASN A 93 -24.75 2.86 -11.13
CA ASN A 93 -26.06 2.43 -11.64
C ASN A 93 -27.16 2.88 -10.65
N PRO A 94 -28.07 3.79 -11.04
CA PRO A 94 -29.07 4.32 -10.12
C PRO A 94 -30.16 3.31 -9.73
N GLN A 95 -30.30 2.21 -10.48
CA GLN A 95 -31.35 1.21 -10.24
C GLN A 95 -31.00 0.27 -9.07
N ASN A 96 -29.73 -0.06 -8.92
CA ASN A 96 -29.26 -1.03 -7.93
C ASN A 96 -28.14 -0.50 -7.00
N GLY A 97 -27.64 0.70 -7.26
CA GLY A 97 -26.57 1.32 -6.45
C GLY A 97 -25.17 0.80 -6.72
N GLU A 98 -24.97 -0.04 -7.73
CA GLU A 98 -23.64 -0.56 -8.08
C GLU A 98 -22.72 0.54 -8.58
N ILE A 99 -21.49 0.59 -8.05
CA ILE A 99 -20.45 1.47 -8.55
C ILE A 99 -19.75 0.76 -9.72
N LEU A 100 -19.89 1.34 -10.90
CA LEU A 100 -19.33 0.81 -12.15
C LEU A 100 -17.94 1.35 -12.46
N GLY A 101 -17.58 2.51 -11.89
CA GLY A 101 -16.26 3.10 -12.03
C GLY A 101 -16.06 4.26 -11.08
N MET A 102 -14.84 4.41 -10.60
CA MET A 102 -14.45 5.51 -9.72
C MET A 102 -12.97 5.86 -9.95
N THR A 103 -12.70 7.16 -10.10
CA THR A 103 -11.32 7.64 -10.26
C THR A 103 -11.18 9.03 -9.65
N SER A 104 -9.94 9.39 -9.37
CA SER A 104 -9.53 10.69 -8.84
C SER A 104 -8.30 11.18 -9.59
N SER A 105 -8.09 12.49 -9.62
CA SER A 105 -6.81 13.08 -10.04
C SER A 105 -5.64 12.42 -9.30
N TYR A 106 -4.46 12.44 -9.92
CA TYR A 106 -3.23 11.89 -9.39
C TYR A 106 -3.24 10.36 -9.19
N PRO A 107 -3.30 9.60 -10.29
CA PRO A 107 -3.14 8.15 -10.23
C PRO A 107 -1.72 7.78 -9.83
N TYR A 108 -1.56 6.73 -9.03
CA TYR A 108 -0.27 6.18 -8.67
C TYR A 108 -0.02 4.81 -9.32
N ASN A 109 1.24 4.40 -9.40
CA ASN A 109 1.59 3.11 -9.96
C ASN A 109 1.42 2.01 -8.91
N LEU A 110 0.47 1.08 -9.13
CA LEU A 110 0.20 -0.06 -8.25
C LEU A 110 1.43 -0.92 -7.93
N ASN A 111 2.37 -1.03 -8.89
CA ASN A 111 3.59 -1.81 -8.69
C ASN A 111 4.68 -1.06 -7.92
N LYS A 112 4.56 0.27 -7.81
CA LYS A 112 5.48 1.15 -7.10
C LYS A 112 4.69 2.30 -6.46
N PRO A 113 3.82 2.02 -5.49
CA PRO A 113 2.88 3.01 -4.95
C PRO A 113 3.57 4.16 -4.22
N MET A 114 4.78 3.91 -3.70
CA MET A 114 5.62 4.88 -2.99
C MET A 114 6.74 5.45 -3.86
N ASP A 115 6.60 5.42 -5.20
CA ASP A 115 7.58 6.06 -6.08
C ASP A 115 7.58 7.58 -5.87
N GLU A 116 8.77 8.17 -5.78
CA GLU A 116 8.97 9.61 -5.53
C GLU A 116 8.25 10.47 -6.58
N LYS A 117 8.18 10.02 -7.83
CA LYS A 117 7.43 10.70 -8.89
C LYS A 117 5.92 10.73 -8.65
N SER A 118 5.37 9.65 -8.08
CA SER A 118 3.95 9.58 -7.72
C SER A 118 3.64 10.51 -6.54
N LEU A 119 4.55 10.62 -5.58
CA LEU A 119 4.43 11.54 -4.45
C LEU A 119 4.58 13.01 -4.90
N LEU A 120 5.51 13.30 -5.82
CA LEU A 120 5.72 14.64 -6.38
C LEU A 120 4.52 15.16 -7.18
N SER A 121 3.69 14.27 -7.74
CA SER A 121 2.46 14.66 -8.41
C SER A 121 1.33 15.03 -7.44
N LEU A 122 1.40 14.55 -6.19
CA LEU A 122 0.39 14.75 -5.14
C LEU A 122 0.68 15.95 -4.24
N TYR A 123 1.95 16.25 -4.04
CA TYR A 123 2.44 17.23 -3.07
C TYR A 123 3.37 18.23 -3.72
N SER A 124 3.35 19.46 -3.23
CA SER A 124 4.34 20.45 -3.60
C SER A 124 5.73 20.05 -3.07
N GLN A 125 6.80 20.51 -3.72
CA GLN A 125 8.16 20.23 -3.29
C GLN A 125 8.40 20.63 -1.82
N SER A 126 7.80 21.74 -1.37
CA SER A 126 7.92 22.20 0.02
C SER A 126 7.27 21.24 1.04
N GLU A 127 6.17 20.57 0.67
CA GLU A 127 5.52 19.57 1.52
C GLU A 127 6.36 18.28 1.59
N ILE A 128 6.93 17.87 0.46
CA ILE A 128 7.85 16.73 0.40
C ILE A 128 9.11 16.97 1.23
N ASP A 129 9.66 18.19 1.16
CA ASP A 129 10.84 18.55 1.95
C ASP A 129 10.53 18.56 3.45
N LYS A 130 9.33 18.99 3.86
CA LYS A 130 8.86 18.88 5.25
C LYS A 130 8.72 17.42 5.69
N MET A 131 8.16 16.55 4.84
CA MET A 131 8.04 15.10 5.12
C MET A 131 9.42 14.46 5.29
N LYS A 132 10.38 14.78 4.40
CA LYS A 132 11.76 14.30 4.49
C LYS A 132 12.48 14.80 5.75
N ALA A 133 12.25 16.05 6.14
CA ALA A 133 12.81 16.62 7.35
C ALA A 133 12.27 15.95 8.62
N TYR A 134 10.96 15.74 8.68
CA TYR A 134 10.29 15.02 9.78
C TYR A 134 10.80 13.58 9.93
N THR A 135 10.96 12.87 8.80
CA THR A 135 11.51 11.51 8.78
C THR A 135 12.92 11.46 9.34
N LYS A 136 13.77 12.43 8.97
CA LYS A 136 15.15 12.52 9.50
C LYS A 136 15.19 12.83 11.00
N GLN A 137 14.28 13.67 11.50
CA GLN A 137 14.19 13.94 12.93
C GLN A 137 13.78 12.71 13.73
N LYS A 138 12.77 11.97 13.27
CA LYS A 138 12.33 10.73 13.93
C LYS A 138 13.41 9.64 13.93
N GLN A 139 14.15 9.48 12.84
CA GLN A 139 15.29 8.57 12.78
C GLN A 139 16.43 8.98 13.74
N ALA A 140 16.67 10.27 13.91
CA ALA A 140 17.67 10.76 14.87
C ALA A 140 17.23 10.52 16.34
N GLU A 141 15.95 10.64 16.65
CA GLU A 141 15.39 10.34 17.97
C GLU A 141 15.40 8.84 18.29
N GLU A 142 15.17 7.97 17.31
CA GLU A 142 15.25 6.51 17.48
C GLU A 142 16.68 6.02 17.66
N THR A 143 17.67 6.65 17.00
CA THR A 143 19.09 6.31 17.18
C THR A 143 19.66 6.75 18.52
N THR A 144 19.13 7.81 19.12
CA THR A 144 19.56 8.26 20.46
C THR A 144 19.01 7.38 21.60
N ASN A 145 17.91 6.65 21.35
CA ASN A 145 17.32 5.73 22.33
C ASN A 145 17.83 4.28 22.23
N SER A 146 18.73 3.96 21.28
CA SER A 146 19.24 2.60 21.02
C SER A 146 20.75 2.42 21.25
N GLU A 147 21.40 3.26 22.06
CA GLU A 147 22.82 3.09 22.39
C GLU A 147 23.13 1.92 23.35
N ASP A 148 22.19 1.01 23.59
CA ASP A 148 22.38 -0.19 24.44
C ASP A 148 21.93 -1.48 23.75
N ALA A 149 22.46 -1.82 22.56
CA ALA A 149 22.48 -3.22 22.06
C ALA A 149 23.42 -3.37 20.85
N SER A 150 24.56 -3.99 21.09
CA SER A 150 25.46 -4.81 20.23
C SER A 150 25.35 -4.75 18.70
N GLU A 151 26.51 -4.43 18.11
CA GLU A 151 26.92 -4.62 16.71
C GLU A 151 26.67 -6.07 16.24
N ASP A 152 25.90 -6.26 15.16
CA ASP A 152 26.32 -7.10 14.03
C ASP A 152 25.41 -6.95 12.80
N SER A 153 26.05 -7.00 11.62
CA SER A 153 25.51 -7.16 10.25
C SER A 153 24.76 -5.98 9.61
N LYS A 154 25.54 -5.22 8.84
CA LYS A 154 25.07 -4.24 7.84
C LYS A 154 24.60 -4.96 6.57
N ASP A 155 23.28 -5.03 6.36
CA ASP A 155 22.70 -5.36 5.05
C ASP A 155 22.09 -4.09 4.41
N SER A 156 22.66 -3.71 3.27
CA SER A 156 22.28 -2.49 2.53
C SER A 156 20.86 -2.52 1.93
N THR A 157 20.24 -3.70 1.86
CA THR A 157 18.86 -3.92 1.41
C THR A 157 17.83 -3.54 2.49
N LYS A 158 18.18 -3.73 3.76
CA LYS A 158 17.34 -3.41 4.91
C LYS A 158 17.12 -1.90 5.07
N LYS A 159 18.15 -1.11 4.75
CA LYS A 159 18.10 0.36 4.88
C LYS A 159 17.12 1.01 3.89
N LYS A 160 16.97 0.47 2.66
CA LYS A 160 16.00 1.00 1.67
C LYS A 160 14.55 0.68 2.02
N THR A 161 14.27 -0.45 2.66
CA THR A 161 12.92 -0.83 3.11
C THR A 161 12.48 -0.04 4.34
N ASP A 162 13.41 0.27 5.23
CA ASP A 162 13.13 1.08 6.42
C ASP A 162 12.88 2.55 6.07
N ASP A 163 13.63 3.13 5.12
CA ASP A 163 13.40 4.49 4.62
C ASP A 163 12.01 4.64 3.97
N GLN A 164 11.54 3.64 3.21
CA GLN A 164 10.21 3.65 2.60
C GLN A 164 9.09 3.52 3.65
N LYS A 165 9.28 2.68 4.66
CA LYS A 165 8.32 2.51 5.75
C LYS A 165 8.18 3.80 6.57
N THR A 166 9.29 4.48 6.84
CA THR A 166 9.31 5.73 7.63
C THR A 166 8.64 6.89 6.89
N ILE A 167 8.80 6.97 5.55
CA ILE A 167 8.08 7.95 4.71
C ILE A 167 6.58 7.68 4.73
N TYR A 168 6.17 6.42 4.69
CA TYR A 168 4.76 6.01 4.74
C TYR A 168 4.11 6.33 6.10
N ASP A 169 4.81 6.07 7.20
CA ASP A 169 4.32 6.34 8.55
C ASP A 169 4.18 7.84 8.79
N ALA A 170 5.15 8.65 8.34
CA ALA A 170 5.08 10.11 8.38
C ALA A 170 3.92 10.66 7.54
N PHE A 171 3.66 10.05 6.38
CA PHE A 171 2.53 10.40 5.52
C PHE A 171 1.19 10.15 6.19
N ASN A 172 1.00 8.96 6.78
CA ASN A 172 -0.25 8.61 7.47
C ASN A 172 -0.50 9.50 8.70
N GLU A 173 0.53 9.90 9.40
CA GLU A 173 0.44 10.75 10.58
C GLU A 173 0.08 12.19 10.20
N LEU A 174 0.71 12.73 9.15
CA LEU A 174 0.38 14.05 8.61
C LEU A 174 -1.04 14.11 8.03
N TRP A 175 -1.49 13.03 7.39
CA TRP A 175 -2.84 12.95 6.84
C TRP A 175 -3.91 12.88 7.95
N ARG A 176 -3.67 12.14 9.03
CA ARG A 176 -4.57 12.08 10.20
C ARG A 176 -4.68 13.40 10.92
N ASN A 177 -3.62 14.21 10.93
CA ASN A 177 -3.59 15.51 11.63
C ASN A 177 -4.10 16.66 10.75
N SER A 178 -4.42 16.41 9.48
CA SER A 178 -4.96 17.42 8.53
C SER A 178 -6.48 17.36 8.36
N ILE A 179 -7.17 16.45 9.05
CA ILE A 179 -8.63 16.34 9.15
C ILE A 179 -9.06 16.85 10.53
#